data_324b7726310447e0d635510333bdc1f3
#
_entry.id   324b7726310447e0d635510333bdc1f3
#
_cell.length_a   1.000
_cell.length_b   1.000
_cell.length_c   1.000
_cell.angle_alpha   90.00
_cell.angle_beta   90.00
_cell.angle_gamma   90.00
#
_symmetry.space_group_name_H-M   'P 1'
#
loop_
_entity.id
_entity.type
_entity.pdbx_description
1 polymer ?
#
loop_
_entity_poly.entity_id
_entity_poly.type
_entity_poly.pdbx_seq_one_letter_code
_entity_poly.pdbx_strand_id
1 'polypeptide(L)'
;MLSATLPGLSCIPPRSAPTMETAMTALFLSGALCHLLVLMIGLSQGVHSVPVPTDLPMCTASEPAQYSLTFSGKWTRAAFPKQYPVYRPPAQWSNLIGVTHSLDYHMWQRNEFASNGVREFAEKSEAWTLMKEVETAGERIQSVYGILSAPAVVGGTGQMDTEFEVFARHSLMSFMVRIIPSPDWFVGVDSINLCNGDKWKESVTLELFPYDAGTDSGFTFSSPNFETIPQDRITQITSSYPSHPANSFFYPRLKHLPPIAKVKLTKIKKTNQIISLPMEPTQSNLLPTGNEIEETLINTPLDCEVSVWSPWGLCKGKCGESGVQHRTRYVIMHPANNGVACPLLEEERKCIPDNCL
;
A
#
# COMPACT_ATOMS: atom_id res chain seq x y z
N MET A 1 47.16 -32.43 -12.27
CA MET A 1 48.09 -32.28 -13.40
C MET A 1 47.34 -31.53 -14.51
N LEU A 2 47.75 -30.36 -14.71
CA LEU A 2 47.87 -29.52 -15.91
C LEU A 2 47.61 -28.04 -15.53
N SER A 3 48.76 -27.39 -15.38
CA SER A 3 48.95 -25.95 -15.18
C SER A 3 48.79 -25.24 -16.55
N ALA A 4 48.07 -24.11 -16.57
CA ALA A 4 48.08 -23.23 -17.72
C ALA A 4 48.48 -21.82 -17.25
N THR A 5 49.70 -21.46 -17.66
CA THR A 5 50.37 -20.18 -17.48
C THR A 5 49.81 -19.12 -18.41
N LEU A 6 49.53 -17.90 -17.88
CA LEU A 6 49.24 -16.67 -18.62
C LEU A 6 50.54 -16.00 -19.13
N PRO A 7 50.58 -15.42 -20.34
CA PRO A 7 51.73 -14.67 -20.82
C PRO A 7 51.71 -13.21 -20.32
N GLY A 8 52.90 -12.74 -19.92
CA GLY A 8 53.13 -11.39 -19.44
C GLY A 8 53.09 -10.33 -20.57
N LEU A 9 52.48 -9.17 -20.23
CA LEU A 9 52.65 -7.93 -21.00
C LEU A 9 53.82 -7.14 -20.44
N SER A 10 54.87 -6.99 -21.28
CA SER A 10 56.00 -6.11 -20.99
C SER A 10 55.67 -4.66 -21.39
N CYS A 11 55.75 -3.73 -20.46
CA CYS A 11 55.71 -2.30 -20.70
C CYS A 11 57.11 -1.80 -21.08
N ILE A 12 57.27 -1.22 -22.25
CA ILE A 12 58.48 -0.52 -22.69
C ILE A 12 58.28 0.96 -22.33
N PRO A 13 59.23 1.62 -21.64
CA PRO A 13 59.16 3.05 -21.36
C PRO A 13 59.60 3.93 -22.57
N PRO A 14 58.95 5.07 -22.87
CA PRO A 14 59.41 6.00 -23.89
C PRO A 14 60.62 6.78 -23.35
N ARG A 15 61.73 6.79 -24.11
CA ARG A 15 62.84 7.70 -23.96
C ARG A 15 62.50 9.00 -24.70
N SER A 16 62.33 10.10 -23.95
CA SER A 16 62.78 11.45 -24.29
C SER A 16 62.41 12.41 -23.18
N ALA A 17 63.38 13.11 -22.65
CA ALA A 17 63.24 14.14 -21.62
C ALA A 17 62.63 15.40 -22.23
N PRO A 18 61.65 16.06 -21.63
CA PRO A 18 61.12 17.35 -22.09
C PRO A 18 62.13 18.49 -21.83
N THR A 19 62.25 19.41 -22.78
CA THR A 19 63.05 20.61 -22.68
C THR A 19 62.49 21.59 -21.63
N MET A 20 63.36 22.45 -21.07
CA MET A 20 63.08 23.31 -19.92
C MET A 20 61.93 24.30 -20.09
N GLU A 21 61.53 24.60 -21.35
CA GLU A 21 60.37 25.50 -21.63
C GLU A 21 59.01 24.85 -21.41
N THR A 22 58.90 23.51 -21.59
CA THR A 22 57.65 22.81 -21.33
C THR A 22 57.37 22.59 -19.84
N ALA A 23 58.38 22.62 -18.98
CA ALA A 23 58.23 22.51 -17.55
C ALA A 23 57.64 23.75 -16.88
N MET A 24 57.96 24.95 -17.40
CA MET A 24 57.39 26.19 -16.85
C MET A 24 55.90 26.39 -17.16
N THR A 25 55.47 26.04 -18.36
CA THR A 25 54.05 26.12 -18.72
C THR A 25 53.19 25.11 -17.96
N ALA A 26 53.73 23.93 -17.65
CA ALA A 26 53.01 22.92 -16.84
C ALA A 26 52.84 23.33 -15.38
N LEU A 27 53.82 24.07 -14.82
CA LEU A 27 53.74 24.61 -13.45
C LEU A 27 52.72 25.77 -13.32
N PHE A 28 52.60 26.64 -14.34
CA PHE A 28 51.60 27.71 -14.34
C PHE A 28 50.19 27.19 -14.53
N LEU A 29 49.95 26.16 -15.36
CA LEU A 29 48.65 25.52 -15.54
C LEU A 29 48.23 24.74 -14.27
N SER A 30 49.18 24.08 -13.60
CA SER A 30 48.89 23.36 -12.33
C SER A 30 48.51 24.33 -11.20
N GLY A 31 49.19 25.51 -11.09
CA GLY A 31 48.84 26.53 -10.10
C GLY A 31 47.47 27.15 -10.35
N ALA A 32 47.12 27.45 -11.59
CA ALA A 32 45.80 27.99 -11.93
C ALA A 32 44.67 27.01 -11.69
N LEU A 33 44.89 25.70 -11.96
CA LEU A 33 43.89 24.65 -11.67
C LEU A 33 43.69 24.45 -10.15
N CYS A 34 44.76 24.56 -9.37
CA CYS A 34 44.69 24.45 -7.90
C CYS A 34 43.95 25.64 -7.28
N HIS A 35 44.16 26.86 -7.78
CA HIS A 35 43.41 28.05 -7.32
C HIS A 35 41.91 27.98 -7.73
N LEU A 36 41.59 27.48 -8.92
CA LEU A 36 40.20 27.25 -9.34
C LEU A 36 39.52 26.18 -8.51
N LEU A 37 40.21 25.09 -8.15
CA LEU A 37 39.66 24.03 -7.27
C LEU A 37 39.44 24.56 -5.84
N VAL A 38 40.32 25.39 -5.30
CA VAL A 38 40.15 26.01 -3.97
C VAL A 38 39.01 27.03 -3.99
N LEU A 39 38.82 27.79 -5.07
CA LEU A 39 37.68 28.71 -5.24
C LEU A 39 36.36 27.95 -5.37
N MET A 40 36.34 26.81 -6.06
CA MET A 40 35.13 25.98 -6.18
C MET A 40 34.77 25.26 -4.85
N ILE A 41 35.79 24.90 -4.04
CA ILE A 41 35.55 24.34 -2.70
C ILE A 41 35.07 25.42 -1.72
N GLY A 42 35.51 26.67 -1.89
CA GLY A 42 35.07 27.81 -1.08
C GLY A 42 33.64 28.29 -1.38
N LEU A 43 33.09 27.98 -2.57
CA LEU A 43 31.72 28.33 -2.96
C LEU A 43 30.70 27.25 -2.61
N SER A 44 31.12 26.05 -2.18
CA SER A 44 30.24 24.98 -1.74
C SER A 44 29.84 25.01 -0.25
N GLN A 45 30.27 26.00 0.51
CA GLN A 45 29.86 26.24 1.89
C GLN A 45 28.71 27.24 1.92
N GLY A 46 27.51 26.75 1.70
CA GLY A 46 26.33 27.60 1.80
C GLY A 46 25.01 26.97 1.46
N VAL A 47 24.94 25.65 1.36
CA VAL A 47 23.63 24.99 1.48
C VAL A 47 23.34 24.90 2.97
N HIS A 48 22.85 26.02 3.53
CA HIS A 48 22.07 25.95 4.76
C HIS A 48 20.87 25.06 4.41
N SER A 49 20.94 23.78 4.79
CA SER A 49 19.75 22.97 4.97
C SER A 49 18.92 23.72 6.00
N VAL A 50 17.90 24.43 5.51
CA VAL A 50 16.83 24.93 6.37
C VAL A 50 16.31 23.68 7.07
N PRO A 51 16.39 23.56 8.41
CA PRO A 51 15.78 22.46 9.10
C PRO A 51 14.31 22.52 8.74
N VAL A 52 13.83 21.50 8.04
CA VAL A 52 12.38 21.26 7.90
C VAL A 52 11.89 21.17 9.33
N PRO A 53 10.93 22.01 9.76
CA PRO A 53 10.38 21.89 11.09
C PRO A 53 9.69 20.52 11.19
N THR A 54 10.37 19.55 11.75
CA THR A 54 9.81 18.24 12.15
C THR A 54 9.16 18.33 13.53
N ASP A 55 8.97 19.53 14.04
CA ASP A 55 8.30 19.73 15.31
C ASP A 55 6.77 19.62 15.13
N LEU A 56 6.30 18.36 15.07
CA LEU A 56 4.94 18.13 15.52
C LEU A 56 4.86 18.64 16.96
N PRO A 57 3.92 19.54 17.28
CA PRO A 57 3.84 20.12 18.60
C PRO A 57 3.72 18.99 19.63
N MET A 58 4.67 18.97 20.59
CA MET A 58 4.68 17.97 21.65
C MET A 58 3.35 18.05 22.41
N CYS A 59 2.74 16.91 22.68
CA CYS A 59 1.52 16.86 23.46
C CYS A 59 1.82 17.25 24.92
N THR A 60 1.10 18.23 25.43
CA THR A 60 1.20 18.71 26.82
C THR A 60 -0.08 18.51 27.63
N ALA A 61 -0.97 17.62 27.16
CA ALA A 61 -2.18 17.26 27.90
C ALA A 61 -1.82 16.68 29.26
N SER A 62 -2.43 17.22 30.31
CA SER A 62 -2.13 16.85 31.72
C SER A 62 -2.69 15.50 32.13
N GLU A 63 -3.84 15.12 31.55
CA GLU A 63 -4.55 13.89 31.89
C GLU A 63 -4.55 12.92 30.70
N PRO A 64 -4.50 11.60 30.94
CA PRO A 64 -4.68 10.61 29.88
C PRO A 64 -6.10 10.66 29.32
N ALA A 65 -6.26 10.20 28.08
CA ALA A 65 -7.57 10.07 27.46
C ALA A 65 -7.84 8.62 27.03
N GLN A 66 -9.09 8.21 27.16
CA GLN A 66 -9.59 6.95 26.66
C GLN A 66 -10.33 7.18 25.35
N TYR A 67 -10.09 6.33 24.37
CA TYR A 67 -10.71 6.38 23.04
C TYR A 67 -11.40 5.06 22.73
N SER A 68 -12.54 5.17 22.06
CA SER A 68 -13.16 4.08 21.31
C SER A 68 -12.70 4.16 19.85
N LEU A 69 -12.23 3.04 19.31
CA LEU A 69 -11.94 2.86 17.89
C LEU A 69 -13.04 2.02 17.28
N THR A 70 -13.67 2.54 16.23
CA THR A 70 -14.60 1.80 15.37
C THR A 70 -14.02 1.70 13.98
N PHE A 71 -13.72 0.48 13.54
CA PHE A 71 -13.38 0.16 12.17
C PHE A 71 -14.62 -0.32 11.43
N SER A 72 -14.87 0.20 10.22
CA SER A 72 -15.99 -0.18 9.38
C SER A 72 -15.50 -0.50 7.96
N GLY A 73 -15.69 -1.74 7.52
CA GLY A 73 -15.38 -2.16 6.16
C GLY A 73 -16.34 -1.54 5.14
N LYS A 74 -15.82 -1.14 4.00
CA LYS A 74 -16.56 -0.64 2.83
C LYS A 74 -16.32 -1.51 1.59
N TRP A 75 -15.75 -2.67 1.77
CA TRP A 75 -15.36 -3.57 0.70
C TRP A 75 -16.58 -4.36 0.20
N THR A 76 -17.22 -3.82 -0.83
CA THR A 76 -18.38 -4.43 -1.49
C THR A 76 -18.03 -4.82 -2.92
N ARG A 77 -18.80 -5.76 -3.49
CA ARG A 77 -18.69 -6.09 -4.92
C ARG A 77 -19.03 -4.91 -5.84
N ALA A 78 -19.87 -4.00 -5.41
CA ALA A 78 -20.20 -2.79 -6.17
C ALA A 78 -19.04 -1.79 -6.19
N ALA A 79 -18.37 -1.58 -5.05
CA ALA A 79 -17.23 -0.68 -4.95
C ALA A 79 -15.94 -1.25 -5.58
N PHE A 80 -15.74 -2.58 -5.48
CA PHE A 80 -14.56 -3.29 -5.99
C PHE A 80 -14.97 -4.54 -6.77
N PRO A 81 -15.57 -4.37 -7.97
CA PRO A 81 -16.16 -5.50 -8.71
C PRO A 81 -15.13 -6.46 -9.31
N LYS A 82 -13.88 -5.98 -9.54
CA LYS A 82 -12.84 -6.78 -10.17
C LYS A 82 -12.37 -7.89 -9.26
N GLN A 83 -12.65 -9.15 -9.65
CA GLN A 83 -12.25 -10.34 -8.90
C GLN A 83 -12.70 -10.35 -7.42
N TYR A 84 -13.81 -9.67 -7.10
CA TYR A 84 -14.34 -9.63 -5.73
C TYR A 84 -14.49 -11.04 -5.15
N PRO A 85 -13.85 -11.37 -4.02
CA PRO A 85 -13.87 -12.73 -3.48
C PRO A 85 -15.23 -13.06 -2.87
N VAL A 86 -15.87 -14.08 -3.42
CA VAL A 86 -17.19 -14.58 -2.98
C VAL A 86 -17.06 -15.87 -2.16
N TYR A 87 -16.01 -16.68 -2.44
CA TYR A 87 -15.81 -18.00 -1.84
C TYR A 87 -14.33 -18.27 -1.55
N ARG A 88 -14.06 -18.99 -0.46
CA ARG A 88 -12.81 -19.70 -0.12
C ARG A 88 -11.56 -18.83 0.02
N PRO A 89 -11.49 -17.92 0.93
CA PRO A 89 -12.57 -17.40 1.76
C PRO A 89 -13.33 -16.27 1.05
N PRO A 90 -14.53 -15.91 1.50
CA PRO A 90 -15.20 -14.68 1.07
C PRO A 90 -14.47 -13.46 1.62
N ALA A 91 -14.78 -12.29 1.05
CA ALA A 91 -14.25 -11.01 1.52
C ALA A 91 -14.48 -10.82 3.02
N GLN A 92 -13.40 -10.58 3.76
CA GLN A 92 -13.41 -10.41 5.22
C GLN A 92 -12.15 -9.66 5.69
N TRP A 93 -12.10 -9.35 6.98
CA TRP A 93 -11.01 -8.63 7.62
C TRP A 93 -10.37 -9.47 8.71
N SER A 94 -9.05 -9.38 8.86
CA SER A 94 -8.35 -9.97 10.01
C SER A 94 -8.76 -9.26 11.31
N ASN A 95 -8.28 -9.77 12.43
CA ASN A 95 -8.19 -8.98 13.65
C ASN A 95 -7.43 -7.66 13.39
N LEU A 96 -7.77 -6.61 14.13
CA LEU A 96 -7.00 -5.38 14.20
C LEU A 96 -5.91 -5.54 15.24
N ILE A 97 -4.68 -5.14 14.90
CA ILE A 97 -3.57 -4.96 15.83
C ILE A 97 -3.10 -3.52 15.74
N GLY A 98 -2.97 -2.85 16.87
CA GLY A 98 -2.50 -1.48 16.94
C GLY A 98 -1.70 -1.20 18.20
N VAL A 99 -1.09 -0.03 18.23
CA VAL A 99 -0.24 0.42 19.33
C VAL A 99 -0.42 1.91 19.58
N THR A 100 -0.29 2.32 20.83
CA THR A 100 -0.10 3.73 21.22
C THR A 100 1.38 3.96 21.50
N HIS A 101 1.94 5.02 20.91
CA HIS A 101 3.40 5.20 20.88
C HIS A 101 3.83 6.68 20.80
N SER A 102 5.12 6.92 21.00
CA SER A 102 5.79 8.22 20.79
C SER A 102 6.29 8.36 19.34
N LEU A 103 6.90 9.49 19.02
CA LEU A 103 7.51 9.75 17.71
C LEU A 103 8.70 8.83 17.39
N ASP A 104 9.28 8.18 18.40
CA ASP A 104 10.48 7.34 18.24
C ASP A 104 10.17 5.92 17.76
N TYR A 105 8.90 5.62 17.50
CA TYR A 105 8.44 4.31 17.08
C TYR A 105 7.48 4.38 15.91
N HIS A 106 7.64 3.47 14.95
CA HIS A 106 6.70 3.19 13.86
C HIS A 106 6.41 1.69 13.80
N MET A 107 5.15 1.32 13.84
CA MET A 107 4.72 -0.06 13.67
C MET A 107 4.98 -0.54 12.23
N TRP A 108 4.71 0.32 11.29
CA TRP A 108 5.03 0.22 9.87
C TRP A 108 5.10 1.62 9.29
N GLN A 109 5.76 1.80 8.15
CA GLN A 109 5.86 3.10 7.53
C GLN A 109 5.86 2.97 6.00
N ARG A 110 5.13 3.86 5.33
CA ARG A 110 5.13 3.92 3.87
C ARG A 110 6.53 4.21 3.34
N ASN A 111 6.91 3.53 2.26
CA ASN A 111 8.22 3.56 1.61
C ASN A 111 9.37 2.96 2.46
N GLU A 112 9.07 2.28 3.57
CA GLU A 112 10.02 1.46 4.31
C GLU A 112 9.74 -0.03 4.11
N PHE A 113 10.68 -0.87 4.44
CA PHE A 113 10.49 -2.33 4.36
C PHE A 113 9.64 -2.81 5.52
N ALA A 114 8.77 -3.78 5.24
CA ALA A 114 8.03 -4.47 6.28
C ALA A 114 8.99 -5.24 7.19
N SER A 115 8.78 -5.17 8.51
CA SER A 115 9.42 -6.06 9.47
C SER A 115 8.91 -7.49 9.30
N ASN A 116 9.55 -8.46 9.94
CA ASN A 116 9.06 -9.83 9.92
C ASN A 116 7.66 -9.95 10.53
N GLY A 117 7.37 -9.20 11.60
CA GLY A 117 6.05 -9.17 12.21
C GLY A 117 4.98 -8.57 11.29
N VAL A 118 5.29 -7.46 10.61
CA VAL A 118 4.40 -6.86 9.61
C VAL A 118 4.16 -7.81 8.44
N ARG A 119 5.21 -8.48 7.94
CA ARG A 119 5.11 -9.50 6.88
C ARG A 119 4.18 -10.64 7.28
N GLU A 120 4.43 -11.30 8.42
CA GLU A 120 3.62 -12.44 8.87
C GLU A 120 2.15 -12.04 9.10
N PHE A 121 1.93 -10.85 9.62
CA PHE A 121 0.58 -10.33 9.80
C PHE A 121 -0.10 -10.02 8.46
N ALA A 122 0.59 -9.37 7.53
CA ALA A 122 0.03 -9.00 6.23
C ALA A 122 -0.22 -10.22 5.33
N GLU A 123 0.64 -11.24 5.36
CA GLU A 123 0.47 -12.46 4.56
C GLU A 123 -0.50 -13.47 5.19
N LYS A 124 -0.51 -13.61 6.54
CA LYS A 124 -1.17 -14.74 7.22
C LYS A 124 -2.13 -14.34 8.34
N SER A 125 -2.16 -13.08 8.75
CA SER A 125 -2.86 -12.57 9.94
C SER A 125 -2.25 -13.11 11.25
N GLU A 126 -0.99 -13.54 11.24
CA GLU A 126 -0.25 -14.01 12.40
C GLU A 126 0.35 -12.83 13.14
N ALA A 127 -0.20 -12.49 14.31
CA ALA A 127 0.17 -11.29 15.07
C ALA A 127 1.33 -11.50 16.06
N TRP A 128 1.73 -12.75 16.31
CA TRP A 128 2.68 -13.06 17.38
C TRP A 128 4.02 -12.34 17.25
N THR A 129 4.66 -12.45 16.09
CA THR A 129 5.95 -11.81 15.83
C THR A 129 5.85 -10.29 15.91
N LEU A 130 4.78 -9.71 15.35
CA LEU A 130 4.52 -8.28 15.40
C LEU A 130 4.34 -7.78 16.83
N MET A 131 3.56 -8.48 17.65
CA MET A 131 3.39 -8.14 19.07
C MET A 131 4.71 -8.20 19.83
N LYS A 132 5.54 -9.19 19.56
CA LYS A 132 6.85 -9.33 20.18
C LYS A 132 7.84 -8.22 19.77
N GLU A 133 7.79 -7.78 18.51
CA GLU A 133 8.55 -6.61 18.04
C GLU A 133 8.13 -5.34 18.79
N VAL A 134 6.82 -5.13 18.96
CA VAL A 134 6.24 -4.01 19.70
C VAL A 134 6.66 -4.03 21.17
N GLU A 135 6.54 -5.17 21.84
CA GLU A 135 6.97 -5.34 23.25
C GLU A 135 8.45 -5.03 23.41
N THR A 136 9.31 -5.57 22.51
CA THR A 136 10.76 -5.33 22.54
C THR A 136 11.08 -3.83 22.36
N ALA A 137 10.36 -3.12 21.49
CA ALA A 137 10.53 -1.68 21.32
C ALA A 137 10.08 -0.91 22.59
N GLY A 138 8.99 -1.32 23.22
CA GLY A 138 8.52 -0.77 24.49
C GLY A 138 9.55 -0.90 25.60
N GLU A 139 10.15 -2.06 25.76
CA GLU A 139 11.18 -2.33 26.78
C GLU A 139 12.48 -1.53 26.55
N ARG A 140 12.94 -1.45 25.29
CA ARG A 140 14.22 -0.84 24.95
C ARG A 140 14.22 0.69 25.01
N ILE A 141 13.21 1.32 24.43
CA ILE A 141 13.20 2.79 24.24
C ILE A 141 12.00 3.46 24.88
N GLN A 142 11.15 2.69 25.58
CA GLN A 142 9.93 3.20 26.23
C GLN A 142 9.05 4.05 25.29
N SER A 143 9.11 3.74 24.00
CA SER A 143 8.39 4.46 22.95
C SER A 143 6.99 3.94 22.72
N VAL A 144 6.65 2.77 23.24
CA VAL A 144 5.34 2.13 23.15
C VAL A 144 4.73 2.08 24.54
N TYR A 145 3.44 2.42 24.64
CA TYR A 145 2.70 2.33 25.90
C TYR A 145 1.81 1.09 25.93
N GLY A 146 0.97 0.91 24.91
CA GLY A 146 -0.04 -0.15 24.92
C GLY A 146 -0.29 -0.75 23.54
N ILE A 147 -0.65 -2.05 23.58
CA ILE A 147 -1.13 -2.79 22.41
C ILE A 147 -2.65 -2.84 22.48
N LEU A 148 -3.32 -2.57 21.38
CA LEU A 148 -4.76 -2.71 21.24
C LEU A 148 -5.09 -3.73 20.16
N SER A 149 -6.19 -4.45 20.34
CA SER A 149 -6.67 -5.41 19.36
C SER A 149 -8.20 -5.42 19.30
N ALA A 150 -8.72 -5.76 18.12
CA ALA A 150 -10.14 -6.04 17.92
C ALA A 150 -10.30 -7.35 17.16
N PRO A 151 -11.40 -8.11 17.35
CA PRO A 151 -11.60 -9.40 16.72
C PRO A 151 -11.77 -9.25 15.19
N ALA A 152 -11.44 -10.33 14.45
CA ALA A 152 -11.67 -10.42 13.03
C ALA A 152 -13.15 -10.31 12.67
N VAL A 153 -13.45 -9.79 11.48
CA VAL A 153 -14.82 -9.56 11.03
C VAL A 153 -15.11 -10.33 9.75
N VAL A 154 -16.16 -11.12 9.78
CA VAL A 154 -16.67 -11.83 8.60
C VAL A 154 -17.47 -10.86 7.73
N GLY A 155 -17.09 -10.78 6.45
CA GLY A 155 -17.71 -9.90 5.47
C GLY A 155 -16.97 -8.60 5.24
N GLY A 156 -16.95 -8.14 4.00
CA GLY A 156 -16.21 -6.95 3.57
C GLY A 156 -16.77 -5.63 4.15
N THR A 157 -18.02 -5.61 4.61
CA THR A 157 -18.71 -4.45 5.21
C THR A 157 -18.90 -4.56 6.73
N GLY A 158 -18.26 -5.54 7.35
CA GLY A 158 -18.36 -5.74 8.80
C GLY A 158 -17.69 -4.63 9.60
N GLN A 159 -17.97 -4.61 10.89
CA GLN A 159 -17.48 -3.61 11.84
C GLN A 159 -16.78 -4.30 13.01
N MET A 160 -15.73 -3.68 13.55
CA MET A 160 -15.06 -4.08 14.78
C MET A 160 -14.78 -2.86 15.63
N ASP A 161 -14.85 -3.04 16.95
CA ASP A 161 -14.66 -1.98 17.94
C ASP A 161 -13.66 -2.42 18.99
N THR A 162 -12.91 -1.46 19.53
CA THR A 162 -12.02 -1.64 20.67
C THR A 162 -11.82 -0.32 21.39
N GLU A 163 -11.37 -0.38 22.64
CA GLU A 163 -11.03 0.79 23.42
C GLU A 163 -9.55 0.77 23.79
N PHE A 164 -8.95 1.95 23.91
CA PHE A 164 -7.54 2.10 24.28
C PHE A 164 -7.30 3.42 25.00
N GLU A 165 -6.19 3.50 25.70
CA GLU A 165 -5.78 4.70 26.44
C GLU A 165 -4.55 5.34 25.79
N VAL A 166 -4.47 6.67 25.85
CA VAL A 166 -3.35 7.46 25.34
C VAL A 166 -2.84 8.42 26.42
N PHE A 167 -1.54 8.64 26.42
CA PHE A 167 -0.82 9.55 27.30
C PHE A 167 -0.09 10.61 26.49
N ALA A 168 0.19 11.75 27.09
CA ALA A 168 0.87 12.85 26.39
C ALA A 168 2.17 12.40 25.69
N ARG A 169 2.98 11.56 26.35
CA ARG A 169 4.21 11.00 25.78
C ARG A 169 3.97 10.01 24.64
N HIS A 170 2.82 9.31 24.64
CA HIS A 170 2.43 8.28 23.68
C HIS A 170 1.11 8.68 23.02
N SER A 171 1.09 9.87 22.43
CA SER A 171 -0.10 10.48 21.83
C SER A 171 -0.38 10.02 20.39
N LEU A 172 0.50 9.22 19.83
CA LEU A 172 0.36 8.65 18.50
C LEU A 172 -0.26 7.26 18.57
N MET A 173 -1.02 6.90 17.55
CA MET A 173 -1.61 5.59 17.38
C MET A 173 -1.38 5.07 15.96
N SER A 174 -0.93 3.83 15.87
CA SER A 174 -0.79 3.08 14.61
C SER A 174 -1.56 1.78 14.69
N PHE A 175 -2.11 1.32 13.58
CA PHE A 175 -2.73 0.00 13.50
C PHE A 175 -2.66 -0.60 12.10
N MET A 176 -2.92 -1.91 12.02
CA MET A 176 -3.07 -2.68 10.79
C MET A 176 -4.27 -3.61 10.87
N VAL A 177 -4.93 -3.83 9.72
CA VAL A 177 -5.95 -4.84 9.47
C VAL A 177 -5.69 -5.44 8.10
N ARG A 178 -5.53 -6.76 8.00
CA ARG A 178 -5.30 -7.45 6.73
C ARG A 178 -6.57 -7.55 5.92
N ILE A 179 -6.48 -7.39 4.61
CA ILE A 179 -7.52 -7.68 3.63
C ILE A 179 -7.51 -9.19 3.36
N ILE A 180 -8.61 -9.91 3.58
CA ILE A 180 -8.68 -11.37 3.40
C ILE A 180 -9.79 -11.73 2.41
N PRO A 181 -9.46 -12.47 1.34
CA PRO A 181 -8.12 -12.90 0.93
C PRO A 181 -7.33 -11.78 0.26
N SER A 182 -6.03 -11.85 0.36
CA SER A 182 -5.08 -11.04 -0.43
C SER A 182 -3.68 -11.63 -0.29
N PRO A 183 -2.72 -11.27 -1.16
CA PRO A 183 -1.33 -11.66 -0.99
C PRO A 183 -0.79 -11.19 0.36
N ASP A 184 -0.50 -9.90 0.48
CA ASP A 184 0.04 -9.24 1.66
C ASP A 184 -0.57 -7.83 1.85
N TRP A 185 -1.84 -7.66 1.40
CA TRP A 185 -2.47 -6.35 1.43
C TRP A 185 -3.17 -6.09 2.75
N PHE A 186 -3.04 -4.86 3.22
CA PHE A 186 -3.63 -4.40 4.47
C PHE A 186 -4.17 -2.97 4.37
N VAL A 187 -4.94 -2.57 5.34
CA VAL A 187 -5.31 -1.18 5.62
C VAL A 187 -4.83 -0.80 7.01
N GLY A 188 -4.55 0.47 7.21
CA GLY A 188 -4.09 0.94 8.51
C GLY A 188 -3.77 2.42 8.51
N VAL A 189 -3.28 2.88 9.64
CA VAL A 189 -2.71 4.22 9.81
C VAL A 189 -1.36 4.10 10.50
N ASP A 190 -0.43 4.96 10.11
CA ASP A 190 0.83 5.17 10.77
C ASP A 190 0.78 6.50 11.53
N SER A 191 1.07 6.45 12.83
CA SER A 191 1.37 7.62 13.67
C SER A 191 0.32 8.73 13.67
N ILE A 192 -0.98 8.37 13.75
CA ILE A 192 -2.02 9.37 13.89
C ILE A 192 -1.93 10.06 15.24
N ASN A 193 -1.72 11.38 15.25
CA ASN A 193 -1.65 12.15 16.47
C ASN A 193 -3.07 12.47 17.01
N LEU A 194 -3.37 12.00 18.22
CA LEU A 194 -4.65 12.23 18.91
C LEU A 194 -4.63 13.49 19.80
N CYS A 195 -3.48 14.15 19.91
CA CYS A 195 -3.30 15.35 20.70
C CYS A 195 -3.20 16.59 19.81
N ASN A 196 -3.66 17.72 20.32
CA ASN A 196 -3.51 19.03 19.71
C ASN A 196 -3.07 20.03 20.80
N GLY A 197 -1.74 20.17 20.98
CA GLY A 197 -1.14 20.96 22.03
C GLY A 197 -1.45 20.41 23.43
N ASP A 198 -2.28 21.09 24.19
CA ASP A 198 -2.70 20.73 25.55
C ASP A 198 -4.01 19.93 25.63
N LYS A 199 -4.61 19.61 24.48
CA LYS A 199 -5.95 19.00 24.43
C LYS A 199 -5.98 17.76 23.57
N TRP A 200 -6.75 16.78 24.00
CA TRP A 200 -7.09 15.60 23.22
C TRP A 200 -8.18 15.93 22.19
N LYS A 201 -8.04 15.40 20.99
CA LYS A 201 -9.06 15.52 19.93
C LYS A 201 -10.32 14.76 20.35
N GLU A 202 -11.50 15.37 20.21
CA GLU A 202 -12.77 14.73 20.56
C GLU A 202 -13.13 13.57 19.63
N SER A 203 -12.84 13.72 18.34
CA SER A 203 -13.04 12.67 17.34
C SER A 203 -12.11 12.85 16.16
N VAL A 204 -11.68 11.72 15.59
CA VAL A 204 -10.94 11.67 14.33
C VAL A 204 -11.56 10.60 13.45
N THR A 205 -11.83 10.93 12.19
CA THR A 205 -12.36 9.99 11.22
C THR A 205 -11.45 9.98 10.00
N LEU A 206 -11.06 8.79 9.55
CA LEU A 206 -10.20 8.60 8.38
C LEU A 206 -10.80 7.56 7.45
N GLU A 207 -10.71 7.83 6.16
CA GLU A 207 -10.92 6.85 5.11
C GLU A 207 -9.64 6.06 4.88
N LEU A 208 -9.78 4.74 4.74
CA LEU A 208 -8.65 3.82 4.61
C LEU A 208 -8.57 3.29 3.19
N PHE A 209 -7.35 3.26 2.68
CA PHE A 209 -6.98 2.76 1.36
C PHE A 209 -6.02 1.59 1.52
N PRO A 210 -5.98 0.66 0.54
CA PRO A 210 -5.13 -0.51 0.66
C PRO A 210 -3.65 -0.16 0.51
N TYR A 211 -2.83 -0.87 1.28
CA TYR A 211 -1.37 -0.91 1.18
C TYR A 211 -0.93 -2.32 0.81
N ASP A 212 0.16 -2.40 0.08
CA ASP A 212 0.93 -3.58 -0.26
C ASP A 212 2.15 -3.61 0.68
N ALA A 213 2.37 -4.72 1.38
CA ALA A 213 3.48 -4.84 2.32
C ALA A 213 4.82 -5.09 1.61
N GLY A 214 4.82 -5.38 0.32
CA GLY A 214 6.02 -5.63 -0.49
C GLY A 214 6.67 -6.98 -0.24
N THR A 215 5.95 -7.94 0.31
CA THR A 215 6.47 -9.24 0.73
C THR A 215 5.96 -10.40 -0.12
N ASP A 216 4.83 -10.25 -0.79
CA ASP A 216 4.24 -11.21 -1.73
C ASP A 216 3.95 -10.53 -3.08
N SER A 217 4.45 -11.11 -4.17
CA SER A 217 4.31 -10.57 -5.53
C SER A 217 2.96 -10.84 -6.20
N GLY A 218 1.99 -11.37 -5.48
CA GLY A 218 0.64 -11.60 -5.96
C GLY A 218 -0.09 -10.30 -6.28
N PHE A 219 -0.91 -10.28 -7.34
CA PHE A 219 -1.66 -9.08 -7.75
C PHE A 219 -3.16 -9.28 -7.83
N THR A 220 -3.69 -10.40 -7.35
CA THR A 220 -5.13 -10.62 -7.23
C THR A 220 -5.49 -11.03 -5.80
N PHE A 221 -6.74 -10.80 -5.41
CA PHE A 221 -7.22 -11.25 -4.09
C PHE A 221 -6.99 -12.74 -3.82
N SER A 222 -6.98 -13.57 -4.85
CA SER A 222 -6.81 -15.02 -4.76
C SER A 222 -5.48 -15.52 -5.30
N SER A 223 -4.49 -14.66 -5.47
CA SER A 223 -3.14 -15.09 -5.86
C SER A 223 -2.60 -16.10 -4.86
N PRO A 224 -1.95 -17.18 -5.33
CA PRO A 224 -1.16 -18.02 -4.45
C PRO A 224 0.01 -17.22 -3.87
N ASN A 225 0.53 -17.67 -2.74
CA ASN A 225 1.68 -17.01 -2.10
C ASN A 225 2.92 -17.14 -2.98
N PHE A 226 3.51 -15.99 -3.33
CA PHE A 226 4.77 -15.85 -4.06
C PHE A 226 5.65 -14.80 -3.38
N GLU A 227 6.62 -15.27 -2.62
CA GLU A 227 7.56 -14.38 -1.94
C GLU A 227 8.25 -13.41 -2.90
N THR A 228 8.24 -12.13 -2.55
CA THR A 228 8.95 -11.07 -3.29
C THR A 228 10.43 -11.08 -2.92
N ILE A 229 11.31 -11.39 -3.88
CA ILE A 229 12.76 -11.47 -3.67
C ILE A 229 13.50 -10.63 -4.72
N PRO A 230 14.23 -9.58 -4.31
CA PRO A 230 14.31 -9.03 -2.96
C PRO A 230 12.96 -8.40 -2.52
N GLN A 231 12.74 -8.32 -1.21
CA GLN A 231 11.54 -7.68 -0.65
C GLN A 231 11.40 -6.25 -1.17
N ASP A 232 10.18 -5.85 -1.50
CA ASP A 232 9.82 -4.49 -1.86
C ASP A 232 9.44 -3.65 -0.61
N ARG A 233 9.29 -2.34 -0.81
CA ARG A 233 8.86 -1.42 0.24
C ARG A 233 7.35 -1.38 0.34
N ILE A 234 6.84 -1.07 1.53
CA ILE A 234 5.41 -0.83 1.76
C ILE A 234 4.94 0.30 0.87
N THR A 235 3.96 0.04 0.00
CA THR A 235 3.43 1.03 -0.94
C THR A 235 1.91 1.11 -0.87
N GLN A 236 1.39 2.31 -1.13
CA GLN A 236 -0.06 2.49 -1.21
C GLN A 236 -0.56 2.00 -2.58
N ILE A 237 -1.52 1.10 -2.57
CA ILE A 237 -2.22 0.67 -3.78
C ILE A 237 -3.17 1.79 -4.22
N THR A 238 -3.14 2.12 -5.51
CA THR A 238 -4.01 3.14 -6.11
C THR A 238 -4.79 2.56 -7.29
N SER A 239 -5.67 3.35 -7.88
CA SER A 239 -6.41 2.94 -9.09
C SER A 239 -5.52 2.64 -10.31
N SER A 240 -4.26 3.09 -10.29
CA SER A 240 -3.30 2.94 -11.40
C SER A 240 -1.97 2.31 -10.98
N TYR A 241 -1.76 2.03 -9.71
CA TYR A 241 -0.54 1.39 -9.20
C TYR A 241 -0.88 0.30 -8.17
N PRO A 242 -0.31 -0.91 -8.28
CA PRO A 242 0.59 -1.39 -9.35
C PRO A 242 -0.06 -1.36 -10.74
N SER A 243 0.69 -0.97 -11.77
CA SER A 243 0.19 -0.84 -13.14
C SER A 243 0.18 -2.20 -13.85
N HIS A 244 -0.68 -3.10 -13.38
CA HIS A 244 -0.86 -4.42 -13.97
C HIS A 244 -2.35 -4.69 -14.25
N PRO A 245 -2.73 -4.99 -15.49
CA PRO A 245 -4.15 -5.19 -15.85
C PRO A 245 -4.86 -6.26 -15.04
N ALA A 246 -4.16 -7.30 -14.56
CA ALA A 246 -4.74 -8.34 -13.72
C ALA A 246 -4.84 -7.95 -12.23
N ASN A 247 -4.28 -6.81 -11.80
CA ASN A 247 -4.36 -6.39 -10.40
C ASN A 247 -5.81 -6.09 -10.01
N SER A 248 -6.27 -6.63 -8.86
CA SER A 248 -7.65 -6.52 -8.40
C SER A 248 -8.06 -5.08 -8.06
N PHE A 249 -7.11 -4.19 -7.80
CA PHE A 249 -7.34 -2.76 -7.57
C PHE A 249 -7.03 -1.88 -8.78
N PHE A 250 -6.71 -2.46 -9.94
CA PHE A 250 -6.42 -1.69 -11.13
C PHE A 250 -7.70 -1.22 -11.83
N TYR A 251 -8.02 0.06 -11.64
CA TYR A 251 -9.18 0.76 -12.24
C TYR A 251 -8.70 2.05 -12.92
N PRO A 252 -8.01 1.99 -14.06
CA PRO A 252 -7.30 3.13 -14.65
C PRO A 252 -8.20 4.30 -15.08
N ARG A 253 -9.51 4.08 -15.17
CA ARG A 253 -10.50 5.13 -15.44
C ARG A 253 -10.87 5.94 -14.20
N LEU A 254 -10.58 5.45 -13.00
CA LEU A 254 -10.81 6.17 -11.75
C LEU A 254 -9.61 7.06 -11.46
N LYS A 255 -9.88 8.31 -11.09
CA LYS A 255 -8.84 9.21 -10.60
C LYS A 255 -8.25 8.74 -9.28
N HIS A 256 -9.10 8.21 -8.40
CA HIS A 256 -8.73 7.65 -7.10
C HIS A 256 -9.57 6.41 -6.81
N LEU A 257 -9.00 5.44 -6.08
CA LEU A 257 -9.80 4.35 -5.52
C LEU A 257 -10.82 4.91 -4.53
N PRO A 258 -12.01 4.30 -4.45
CA PRO A 258 -12.88 4.53 -3.31
C PRO A 258 -12.21 4.00 -2.03
N PRO A 259 -12.53 4.55 -0.84
CA PRO A 259 -12.04 4.00 0.41
C PRO A 259 -12.58 2.58 0.60
N ILE A 260 -11.69 1.65 0.99
CA ILE A 260 -12.07 0.25 1.21
C ILE A 260 -12.55 0.00 2.65
N ALA A 261 -12.20 0.90 3.57
CA ALA A 261 -12.66 0.90 4.95
C ALA A 261 -12.63 2.33 5.51
N LYS A 262 -13.15 2.48 6.72
CA LYS A 262 -13.18 3.72 7.49
C LYS A 262 -12.84 3.42 8.94
N VAL A 263 -12.10 4.29 9.59
CA VAL A 263 -11.89 4.23 11.03
C VAL A 263 -12.40 5.52 11.67
N LYS A 264 -13.08 5.38 12.79
CA LYS A 264 -13.51 6.49 13.66
C LYS A 264 -12.92 6.28 15.04
N LEU A 265 -12.24 7.29 15.53
CA LEU A 265 -11.70 7.37 16.90
C LEU A 265 -12.51 8.42 17.63
N THR A 266 -13.08 8.06 18.77
CA THR A 266 -13.90 8.98 19.57
C THR A 266 -13.43 8.93 21.00
N LYS A 267 -13.12 10.09 21.57
CA LYS A 267 -12.74 10.23 22.96
C LYS A 267 -13.92 9.88 23.87
N ILE A 268 -13.68 8.97 24.80
CA ILE A 268 -14.69 8.56 25.79
C ILE A 268 -14.73 9.61 26.89
N LYS A 269 -15.90 10.18 27.15
CA LYS A 269 -16.12 11.10 28.26
C LYS A 269 -16.21 10.28 29.53
N LYS A 270 -15.35 10.55 30.50
CA LYS A 270 -15.53 10.00 31.87
C LYS A 270 -16.81 10.60 32.45
N THR A 271 -17.90 9.86 32.40
CA THR A 271 -19.11 10.22 33.12
C THR A 271 -18.85 9.86 34.58
N ASN A 272 -18.73 10.86 35.47
CA ASN A 272 -18.80 10.63 36.90
C ASN A 272 -20.21 10.15 37.20
N GLN A 273 -20.49 8.89 37.04
CA GLN A 273 -21.71 8.27 37.53
C GLN A 273 -21.55 8.14 39.05
N ILE A 274 -22.21 9.04 39.79
CA ILE A 274 -22.63 8.76 41.14
C ILE A 274 -23.55 7.54 41.05
N ILE A 275 -23.13 6.43 41.62
CA ILE A 275 -23.86 5.17 41.65
C ILE A 275 -25.16 5.44 42.47
N SER A 276 -26.24 5.71 41.77
CA SER A 276 -27.58 5.57 42.33
C SER A 276 -28.04 4.16 42.05
N LEU A 277 -28.37 3.44 43.10
CA LEU A 277 -28.88 2.06 43.13
C LEU A 277 -30.03 1.82 42.13
N PRO A 278 -30.18 0.59 41.60
CA PRO A 278 -31.06 0.29 40.50
C PRO A 278 -32.54 0.30 40.91
N MET A 279 -33.34 1.04 40.18
CA MET A 279 -34.78 0.86 40.10
C MET A 279 -35.14 0.12 38.81
N GLU A 280 -36.07 -0.80 38.89
CA GLU A 280 -36.48 -1.82 37.94
C GLU A 280 -36.72 -1.36 36.47
N PRO A 281 -36.68 -2.29 35.52
CA PRO A 281 -36.73 -1.96 34.10
C PRO A 281 -38.17 -1.71 33.64
N THR A 282 -38.47 -0.51 33.26
CA THR A 282 -39.64 -0.23 32.41
C THR A 282 -39.20 -0.29 30.96
N GLN A 283 -39.72 -1.27 30.24
CA GLN A 283 -39.60 -1.37 28.80
C GLN A 283 -40.17 -0.12 28.13
N SER A 284 -39.34 0.68 27.52
CA SER A 284 -39.77 1.65 26.52
C SER A 284 -39.05 1.38 25.20
N ASN A 285 -39.81 0.87 24.23
CA ASN A 285 -39.44 0.80 22.83
C ASN A 285 -39.22 2.21 22.31
N LEU A 286 -37.96 2.66 22.26
CA LEU A 286 -37.57 3.82 21.49
C LEU A 286 -36.73 3.33 20.32
N LEU A 287 -37.31 3.42 19.10
CA LEU A 287 -36.58 3.34 17.86
C LEU A 287 -35.46 4.42 17.89
N PRO A 288 -34.23 4.07 17.51
CA PRO A 288 -33.22 5.07 17.28
C PRO A 288 -33.53 5.80 15.99
N THR A 289 -34.03 7.03 16.07
CA THR A 289 -33.98 7.99 14.99
C THR A 289 -32.56 8.49 14.87
N GLY A 290 -31.69 7.68 14.27
CA GLY A 290 -30.40 8.12 13.80
C GLY A 290 -30.60 8.71 12.41
N ASN A 291 -30.28 9.98 12.21
CA ASN A 291 -30.01 10.52 10.90
C ASN A 291 -28.75 9.82 10.37
N GLU A 292 -28.93 8.62 9.80
CA GLU A 292 -27.95 8.01 8.93
C GLU A 292 -27.90 8.88 7.69
N ILE A 293 -26.79 9.60 7.55
CA ILE A 293 -26.41 10.16 6.26
C ILE A 293 -26.33 8.95 5.33
N GLU A 294 -27.24 8.88 4.38
CA GLU A 294 -27.29 7.87 3.34
C GLU A 294 -25.91 7.80 2.68
N GLU A 295 -25.10 6.81 3.08
CA GLU A 295 -23.81 6.57 2.43
C GLU A 295 -24.15 6.18 0.99
N THR A 296 -23.94 7.09 0.05
CA THR A 296 -24.10 6.85 -1.38
C THR A 296 -23.35 5.58 -1.75
N LEU A 297 -24.08 4.56 -2.20
CA LEU A 297 -23.52 3.30 -2.67
C LEU A 297 -22.49 3.61 -3.77
N ILE A 298 -21.22 3.39 -3.46
CA ILE A 298 -20.12 3.60 -4.41
C ILE A 298 -20.16 2.45 -5.40
N ASN A 299 -20.46 2.76 -6.66
CA ASN A 299 -20.43 1.81 -7.77
C ASN A 299 -19.24 2.11 -8.66
N THR A 300 -18.20 1.27 -8.60
CA THR A 300 -17.02 1.41 -9.43
C THR A 300 -17.26 0.78 -10.81
N PRO A 301 -17.15 1.53 -11.92
CA PRO A 301 -17.29 0.98 -13.27
C PRO A 301 -16.18 -0.05 -13.56
N LEU A 302 -16.56 -1.19 -14.11
CA LEU A 302 -15.66 -2.23 -14.57
C LEU A 302 -15.91 -2.46 -16.05
N ASP A 303 -14.88 -2.27 -16.88
CA ASP A 303 -14.96 -2.47 -18.31
C ASP A 303 -14.81 -3.93 -18.69
N CYS A 304 -15.31 -4.30 -19.86
CA CYS A 304 -15.08 -5.62 -20.43
C CYS A 304 -13.61 -5.79 -20.84
N GLU A 305 -12.99 -6.87 -20.41
CA GLU A 305 -11.68 -7.31 -20.91
C GLU A 305 -11.84 -8.54 -21.77
N VAL A 306 -11.16 -8.55 -22.93
CA VAL A 306 -11.19 -9.67 -23.88
C VAL A 306 -9.80 -10.18 -24.18
N SER A 307 -9.70 -11.47 -24.56
CA SER A 307 -8.43 -12.07 -24.97
C SER A 307 -7.90 -11.45 -26.26
N VAL A 308 -6.63 -11.73 -26.55
CA VAL A 308 -6.08 -11.49 -27.90
C VAL A 308 -6.88 -12.33 -28.92
N TRP A 309 -6.90 -11.86 -30.17
CA TRP A 309 -7.52 -12.61 -31.25
C TRP A 309 -6.82 -13.95 -31.48
N SER A 310 -7.62 -15.00 -31.73
CA SER A 310 -7.07 -16.23 -32.30
C SER A 310 -6.42 -15.97 -33.65
N PRO A 311 -5.51 -16.85 -34.12
CA PRO A 311 -5.12 -16.87 -35.54
C PRO A 311 -6.35 -16.95 -36.43
N TRP A 312 -6.24 -16.45 -37.66
CA TRP A 312 -7.29 -16.63 -38.64
C TRP A 312 -7.50 -18.12 -38.93
N GLY A 313 -8.75 -18.53 -38.97
CA GLY A 313 -9.12 -19.88 -39.37
C GLY A 313 -8.89 -20.12 -40.87
N LEU A 314 -9.15 -21.35 -41.30
CA LEU A 314 -9.05 -21.73 -42.69
C LEU A 314 -10.05 -20.94 -43.56
N CYS A 315 -9.62 -20.58 -44.77
CA CYS A 315 -10.50 -19.99 -45.76
C CYS A 315 -11.58 -20.98 -46.21
N LYS A 316 -12.84 -20.71 -45.89
CA LYS A 316 -13.99 -21.54 -46.30
C LYS A 316 -14.59 -20.94 -47.58
N GLY A 317 -14.59 -21.71 -48.69
CA GLY A 317 -15.14 -21.31 -49.98
C GLY A 317 -14.81 -22.33 -51.03
N LYS A 318 -15.32 -22.12 -52.26
CA LYS A 318 -14.93 -22.91 -53.41
C LYS A 318 -13.58 -22.46 -53.92
N CYS A 319 -12.82 -23.40 -54.43
CA CYS A 319 -11.51 -23.17 -54.97
C CYS A 319 -11.52 -22.11 -56.09
N GLY A 320 -10.66 -21.10 -55.97
CA GLY A 320 -10.59 -19.99 -56.92
C GLY A 320 -11.70 -18.93 -56.81
N GLU A 321 -12.68 -19.14 -55.96
CA GLU A 321 -13.73 -18.17 -55.65
C GLU A 321 -13.44 -17.45 -54.35
N SER A 322 -14.12 -16.30 -54.10
CA SER A 322 -14.03 -15.57 -52.82
C SER A 322 -14.65 -16.41 -51.68
N GLY A 323 -13.83 -16.79 -50.71
CA GLY A 323 -14.24 -17.43 -49.47
C GLY A 323 -14.18 -16.48 -48.32
N VAL A 324 -14.48 -16.99 -47.10
CA VAL A 324 -14.48 -16.26 -45.82
C VAL A 324 -13.66 -17.03 -44.81
N GLN A 325 -12.85 -16.32 -44.04
CA GLN A 325 -12.18 -16.85 -42.86
C GLN A 325 -12.55 -16.04 -41.64
N HIS A 326 -12.58 -16.69 -40.48
CA HIS A 326 -13.01 -16.14 -39.23
C HIS A 326 -11.88 -16.16 -38.21
N ARG A 327 -11.91 -15.24 -37.28
CA ARG A 327 -11.15 -15.32 -36.03
C ARG A 327 -12.03 -14.94 -34.87
N THR A 328 -11.70 -15.45 -33.69
CA THR A 328 -12.49 -15.24 -32.49
C THR A 328 -11.61 -14.82 -31.33
N ARG A 329 -12.21 -14.22 -30.36
CA ARG A 329 -11.66 -13.97 -29.02
C ARG A 329 -12.74 -14.19 -27.99
N TYR A 330 -12.36 -14.38 -26.73
CA TYR A 330 -13.29 -14.64 -25.65
C TYR A 330 -13.21 -13.55 -24.59
N VAL A 331 -14.29 -13.42 -23.79
CA VAL A 331 -14.37 -12.48 -22.68
C VAL A 331 -13.56 -13.04 -21.52
N ILE A 332 -12.58 -12.28 -21.04
CA ILE A 332 -11.80 -12.57 -19.83
C ILE A 332 -12.57 -12.04 -18.61
N MET A 333 -13.15 -10.82 -18.73
CA MET A 333 -13.88 -10.17 -17.67
C MET A 333 -15.13 -9.47 -18.22
N HIS A 334 -16.29 -9.79 -17.63
CA HIS A 334 -17.55 -9.13 -17.98
C HIS A 334 -17.63 -7.70 -17.39
N PRO A 335 -18.24 -6.75 -18.11
CA PRO A 335 -18.42 -5.41 -17.61
C PRO A 335 -19.41 -5.38 -16.43
N ALA A 336 -19.21 -4.44 -15.50
CA ALA A 336 -20.09 -4.21 -14.38
C ALA A 336 -20.24 -2.70 -14.09
N ASN A 337 -21.28 -2.33 -13.35
CA ASN A 337 -21.50 -0.96 -12.85
C ASN A 337 -21.36 0.12 -13.94
N ASN A 338 -22.00 -0.06 -15.10
CA ASN A 338 -21.92 0.84 -16.26
C ASN A 338 -20.52 0.97 -16.88
N GLY A 339 -19.65 -0.02 -16.72
CA GLY A 339 -18.41 -0.14 -17.49
C GLY A 339 -18.68 -0.35 -18.99
N VAL A 340 -17.64 -0.18 -19.81
CA VAL A 340 -17.71 -0.33 -21.27
C VAL A 340 -18.08 -1.77 -21.63
N ALA A 341 -19.08 -1.93 -22.50
CA ALA A 341 -19.51 -3.22 -23.00
C ALA A 341 -18.40 -3.94 -23.79
N CYS A 342 -18.52 -5.27 -23.90
CA CYS A 342 -17.57 -6.06 -24.66
C CYS A 342 -17.58 -5.66 -26.14
N PRO A 343 -16.41 -5.52 -26.77
CA PRO A 343 -16.28 -5.33 -28.21
C PRO A 343 -16.64 -6.62 -28.94
N LEU A 344 -16.70 -6.58 -30.28
CA LEU A 344 -16.98 -7.75 -31.12
C LEU A 344 -16.03 -8.90 -30.77
N LEU A 345 -16.56 -10.09 -30.62
CA LEU A 345 -15.83 -11.31 -30.26
C LEU A 345 -15.48 -12.18 -31.48
N GLU A 346 -16.05 -11.86 -32.61
CA GLU A 346 -15.83 -12.53 -33.89
C GLU A 346 -15.50 -11.49 -34.96
N GLU A 347 -14.66 -11.86 -35.89
CA GLU A 347 -14.29 -11.05 -37.05
C GLU A 347 -14.16 -11.92 -38.30
N GLU A 348 -14.67 -11.42 -39.39
CA GLU A 348 -14.65 -12.08 -40.68
C GLU A 348 -13.85 -11.27 -41.67
N ARG A 349 -13.13 -11.95 -42.57
CA ARG A 349 -12.53 -11.32 -43.76
C ARG A 349 -12.63 -12.20 -45.00
N LYS A 350 -12.66 -11.57 -46.13
CA LYS A 350 -12.60 -12.26 -47.41
C LYS A 350 -11.23 -12.88 -47.63
N CYS A 351 -11.19 -14.04 -48.24
CA CYS A 351 -9.97 -14.77 -48.58
C CYS A 351 -10.18 -15.57 -49.84
N ILE A 352 -9.11 -16.11 -50.40
CA ILE A 352 -9.14 -17.08 -51.54
C ILE A 352 -8.60 -18.40 -50.98
N PRO A 353 -9.36 -19.50 -51.04
CA PRO A 353 -8.86 -20.80 -50.59
C PRO A 353 -7.64 -21.26 -51.39
N ASP A 354 -6.51 -21.55 -50.71
CA ASP A 354 -5.24 -21.91 -51.31
C ASP A 354 -5.09 -23.46 -51.44
N ASN A 355 -5.86 -24.21 -50.62
CA ASN A 355 -5.78 -25.67 -50.56
C ASN A 355 -6.89 -26.30 -51.40
N CYS A 356 -6.65 -26.32 -52.70
CA CYS A 356 -7.54 -26.94 -53.63
C CYS A 356 -6.97 -28.34 -54.01
N LEU A 357 -7.45 -29.36 -53.30
CA LEU A 357 -7.26 -30.78 -53.69
C LEU A 357 -8.44 -31.26 -54.48
#